data_72e61ce2d714ce924b88158d136f388a
#
_entry.id   72e61ce2d714ce924b88158d136f388a
#
_cell.length_a   1.000
_cell.length_b   1.000
_cell.length_c   1.000
_cell.angle_alpha   90.00
_cell.angle_beta   90.00
_cell.angle_gamma   90.00
#
_symmetry.space_group_name_H-M   'P 1'
#
loop_
_entity.id
_entity.type
_entity.pdbx_description
1 polymer ?
#
loop_
_entity_poly.entity_id
_entity_poly.type
_entity_poly.pdbx_seq_one_letter_code
_entity_poly.pdbx_strand_id
1 'polypeptide(L)'
;MKNKRFSFAILVSMAFSLAFVSCDDKEDDMGPIIDVPGTAPEVSFTALTSDNKILMYDARNLDAPSSSTAITGLASGEMIVSIDYRPATGQLYALSSASRLYHINENSGAATALGTEPFSPAYSGDNPSLDFNPTVDRIRLVTESGQNLRLHPELGTVVATDGSINGGVNPRIGAVAYTNSFSGTTSTTLYDIDFEQDKLYKQVPPNDGGLEEVGDLGIDFEGTGDMDIIPDNSVALAVNRNDNESRLYTIDLSSGKAMWVGTFSDPVVSLAFKTNPIAYATDADNKLYRFDPTDPNPIAVDITGLMEGEMIAGLDFRPVNGQLLAISTMSQLYSVNPSSGAVSAIGMPLDPMAMGDFIGFDFNPTVDRIRLITEMGQNLRLHPDLGTVVAVDGSLNPGSPMASGAAYTQNFAGTTATALYVVDAQNDMLYQVSPPNDGVLVEIGALGIDITDDNGFDIGGTSDMAYGVFTVEGAPGVYSVNLMSGAATKVTDLNFTPTSMALGLGF
;
A
#
# COMPACT_ATOMS: atom_id res chain seq x y z
N MET A 1 -110.25 45.46 -32.53
CA MET A 1 -109.82 44.22 -33.11
C MET A 1 -108.29 44.19 -33.10
N LYS A 2 -107.80 43.07 -32.63
CA LYS A 2 -106.40 42.66 -32.61
C LYS A 2 -105.59 42.99 -31.39
N ASN A 3 -105.38 41.94 -30.66
CA ASN A 3 -104.53 41.77 -29.42
C ASN A 3 -103.07 42.12 -29.57
N LYS A 4 -102.60 42.88 -28.63
CA LYS A 4 -101.13 42.99 -28.39
C LYS A 4 -100.77 42.11 -27.24
N ARG A 5 -99.95 41.11 -27.46
CA ARG A 5 -99.30 40.32 -26.45
C ARG A 5 -97.99 41.02 -26.05
N PHE A 6 -97.88 41.27 -24.79
CA PHE A 6 -96.66 41.73 -24.16
C PHE A 6 -95.76 40.54 -23.94
N SER A 7 -94.55 40.61 -24.45
CA SER A 7 -93.46 39.64 -24.06
C SER A 7 -92.52 40.34 -23.07
N PHE A 8 -92.41 39.74 -21.91
CA PHE A 8 -91.51 40.19 -20.85
C PHE A 8 -90.12 39.56 -21.23
N ALA A 9 -89.11 40.44 -21.40
CA ALA A 9 -87.74 40.04 -21.56
C ALA A 9 -87.06 40.08 -20.17
N ILE A 10 -86.70 38.97 -19.66
CA ILE A 10 -85.87 38.85 -18.44
C ILE A 10 -84.45 39.07 -18.83
N LEU A 11 -83.85 40.16 -18.30
CA LEU A 11 -82.46 40.47 -18.40
C LEU A 11 -81.70 39.62 -17.30
N VAL A 12 -81.01 38.59 -17.70
CA VAL A 12 -80.07 37.82 -16.80
C VAL A 12 -78.74 38.57 -16.80
N SER A 13 -78.46 39.21 -15.70
CA SER A 13 -77.17 39.82 -15.41
C SER A 13 -76.18 38.79 -15.05
N MET A 14 -75.22 38.48 -15.93
CA MET A 14 -74.14 37.48 -15.71
C MET A 14 -73.01 38.26 -15.03
N ALA A 15 -72.92 38.13 -13.70
CA ALA A 15 -71.77 38.62 -12.94
C ALA A 15 -70.57 37.73 -13.22
N PHE A 16 -69.55 38.25 -13.90
CA PHE A 16 -68.22 37.60 -14.09
C PHE A 16 -67.44 37.77 -12.81
N SER A 17 -67.38 36.71 -11.96
CA SER A 17 -66.45 36.65 -10.83
C SER A 17 -65.05 36.31 -11.36
N LEU A 18 -64.16 37.28 -11.39
CA LEU A 18 -62.76 37.07 -11.53
C LEU A 18 -62.30 36.34 -10.26
N ALA A 19 -62.09 35.03 -10.37
CA ALA A 19 -61.32 34.28 -9.39
C ALA A 19 -59.82 34.61 -9.63
N PHE A 20 -59.22 35.37 -8.72
CA PHE A 20 -57.77 35.38 -8.59
C PHE A 20 -57.35 34.01 -8.11
N VAL A 21 -56.74 33.21 -8.99
CA VAL A 21 -55.96 32.05 -8.59
C VAL A 21 -54.70 32.64 -7.96
N SER A 22 -54.66 32.69 -6.64
CA SER A 22 -53.40 32.77 -5.90
C SER A 22 -52.66 31.49 -6.21
N CYS A 23 -51.55 31.56 -6.94
CA CYS A 23 -50.51 30.52 -6.85
C CYS A 23 -50.01 30.57 -5.40
N ASP A 24 -50.52 29.70 -4.55
CA ASP A 24 -49.74 29.24 -3.42
C ASP A 24 -48.55 28.52 -4.03
N ASP A 25 -47.41 29.18 -3.99
CA ASP A 25 -46.12 28.48 -3.99
C ASP A 25 -46.15 27.58 -2.75
N LYS A 26 -46.65 26.35 -2.95
CA LYS A 26 -46.24 25.27 -2.05
C LYS A 26 -44.74 25.14 -2.26
N GLU A 27 -43.98 25.77 -1.38
CA GLU A 27 -42.71 25.16 -1.00
C GLU A 27 -43.07 23.71 -0.79
N ASP A 28 -42.58 22.86 -1.66
CA ASP A 28 -42.55 21.44 -1.37
C ASP A 28 -41.73 21.33 -0.08
N ASP A 29 -42.46 21.22 1.02
CA ASP A 29 -41.95 20.80 2.30
C ASP A 29 -41.50 19.35 2.05
N MET A 30 -40.33 19.21 1.42
CA MET A 30 -39.55 17.96 1.43
C MET A 30 -39.22 17.77 2.88
N GLY A 31 -40.05 16.97 3.55
CA GLY A 31 -39.76 16.57 4.91
C GLY A 31 -38.28 16.12 4.98
N PRO A 32 -37.68 16.08 6.16
CA PRO A 32 -36.27 15.80 6.28
C PRO A 32 -35.94 14.59 5.39
N ILE A 33 -35.00 14.77 4.47
CA ILE A 33 -34.45 13.67 3.67
C ILE A 33 -33.95 12.69 4.70
N ILE A 34 -34.72 11.61 4.93
CA ILE A 34 -34.27 10.52 5.76
C ILE A 34 -33.21 9.83 4.88
N ASP A 35 -31.93 10.12 5.14
CA ASP A 35 -30.83 9.39 4.54
C ASP A 35 -31.02 7.91 4.85
N VAL A 36 -31.47 7.17 3.87
CA VAL A 36 -31.58 5.71 3.98
C VAL A 36 -30.23 5.15 3.56
N PRO A 37 -29.54 4.44 4.44
CA PRO A 37 -28.26 3.83 4.08
C PRO A 37 -28.41 2.95 2.85
N GLY A 38 -27.47 3.07 1.93
CA GLY A 38 -27.31 2.14 0.82
C GLY A 38 -26.85 0.75 1.30
N THR A 39 -26.73 -0.18 0.37
CA THR A 39 -26.17 -1.49 0.70
C THR A 39 -24.66 -1.35 0.97
N ALA A 40 -24.24 -1.71 2.18
CA ALA A 40 -22.83 -1.72 2.53
C ALA A 40 -22.08 -2.81 1.73
N PRO A 41 -20.94 -2.51 1.12
CA PRO A 41 -20.14 -3.49 0.42
C PRO A 41 -19.49 -4.50 1.41
N GLU A 42 -19.19 -5.70 0.92
CA GLU A 42 -18.53 -6.74 1.70
C GLU A 42 -17.01 -6.57 1.63
N VAL A 43 -16.48 -5.52 2.27
CA VAL A 43 -15.07 -5.18 2.27
C VAL A 43 -14.60 -4.72 3.65
N SER A 44 -13.33 -5.01 3.96
CA SER A 44 -12.65 -4.50 5.15
C SER A 44 -11.65 -3.43 4.73
N PHE A 45 -11.42 -2.47 5.62
CA PHE A 45 -10.48 -1.37 5.40
C PHE A 45 -9.88 -0.89 6.73
N THR A 46 -8.71 -0.27 6.63
CA THR A 46 -8.07 0.40 7.77
C THR A 46 -8.57 1.84 7.83
N ALA A 47 -8.95 2.29 9.01
CA ALA A 47 -9.41 3.65 9.28
C ALA A 47 -8.47 4.36 10.25
N LEU A 48 -8.22 5.64 10.01
CA LEU A 48 -7.50 6.55 10.91
C LEU A 48 -8.49 7.39 11.68
N THR A 49 -8.30 7.50 12.99
CA THR A 49 -9.10 8.41 13.83
C THR A 49 -8.37 9.72 14.11
N SER A 50 -9.14 10.78 14.40
CA SER A 50 -8.60 12.09 14.77
C SER A 50 -7.84 12.10 16.11
N ASP A 51 -7.86 11.02 16.88
CA ASP A 51 -7.08 10.81 18.11
C ASP A 51 -5.91 9.84 17.93
N ASN A 52 -5.42 9.69 16.68
CA ASN A 52 -4.25 8.87 16.31
C ASN A 52 -4.39 7.39 16.66
N LYS A 53 -5.48 6.76 16.22
CA LYS A 53 -5.62 5.30 16.24
C LYS A 53 -5.80 4.79 14.82
N ILE A 54 -5.32 3.58 14.57
CA ILE A 54 -5.69 2.78 13.41
C ILE A 54 -6.71 1.74 13.85
N LEU A 55 -7.79 1.63 13.09
CA LEU A 55 -8.92 0.75 13.35
C LEU A 55 -9.16 -0.11 12.12
N MET A 56 -9.48 -1.38 12.30
CA MET A 56 -9.90 -2.24 11.19
C MET A 56 -11.42 -2.37 11.21
N TYR A 57 -12.08 -1.91 10.14
CA TYR A 57 -13.53 -2.00 9.96
C TYR A 57 -13.93 -2.97 8.85
N ASP A 58 -15.12 -3.55 9.00
CA ASP A 58 -15.93 -4.09 7.91
C ASP A 58 -16.98 -3.02 7.56
N ALA A 59 -17.13 -2.68 6.28
CA ALA A 59 -18.08 -1.65 5.85
C ALA A 59 -19.54 -1.94 6.26
N ARG A 60 -19.85 -3.20 6.55
CA ARG A 60 -21.18 -3.64 7.03
C ARG A 60 -21.37 -3.45 8.55
N ASN A 61 -20.30 -3.08 9.28
CA ASN A 61 -20.36 -2.88 10.73
C ASN A 61 -19.46 -1.72 11.16
N LEU A 62 -20.01 -0.52 11.22
CA LEU A 62 -19.31 0.70 11.59
C LEU A 62 -19.44 1.03 13.10
N ASP A 63 -20.20 0.22 13.83
CA ASP A 63 -20.40 0.41 15.28
C ASP A 63 -19.22 -0.12 16.12
N ALA A 64 -18.50 -1.10 15.59
CA ALA A 64 -17.38 -1.72 16.31
C ALA A 64 -16.29 -2.20 15.34
N PRO A 65 -15.06 -1.65 15.43
CA PRO A 65 -13.93 -2.15 14.66
C PRO A 65 -13.50 -3.54 15.15
N SER A 66 -12.94 -4.36 14.26
CA SER A 66 -12.38 -5.68 14.61
C SER A 66 -11.05 -5.55 15.36
N SER A 67 -10.33 -4.45 15.17
CA SER A 67 -9.12 -4.10 15.93
C SER A 67 -9.02 -2.59 16.12
N SER A 68 -8.31 -2.19 17.19
CA SER A 68 -8.04 -0.77 17.51
C SER A 68 -6.66 -0.67 18.14
N THR A 69 -5.75 0.04 17.47
CA THR A 69 -4.36 0.19 17.89
C THR A 69 -3.98 1.67 17.92
N ALA A 70 -3.48 2.16 19.05
CA ALA A 70 -3.02 3.53 19.18
C ALA A 70 -1.68 3.72 18.47
N ILE A 71 -1.56 4.78 17.67
CA ILE A 71 -0.29 5.14 17.02
C ILE A 71 0.66 5.73 18.07
N THR A 72 1.89 5.23 18.07
CA THR A 72 2.97 5.65 18.99
C THR A 72 4.23 5.98 18.19
N GLY A 73 5.20 6.66 18.81
CA GLY A 73 6.48 6.98 18.16
C GLY A 73 6.47 8.24 17.29
N LEU A 74 5.35 8.97 17.24
CA LEU A 74 5.31 10.27 16.56
C LEU A 74 6.14 11.31 17.30
N ALA A 75 6.68 12.30 16.57
CA ALA A 75 7.31 13.44 17.21
C ALA A 75 6.30 14.26 18.02
N SER A 76 6.81 15.00 19.01
CA SER A 76 5.93 15.72 19.95
C SER A 76 5.02 16.72 19.25
N GLY A 77 3.70 16.56 19.43
CA GLY A 77 2.69 17.44 18.85
C GLY A 77 2.28 17.09 17.42
N GLU A 78 2.87 16.06 16.81
CA GLU A 78 2.42 15.57 15.51
C GLU A 78 1.16 14.70 15.63
N MET A 79 0.31 14.82 14.63
CA MET A 79 -0.87 13.96 14.42
C MET A 79 -0.81 13.40 13.00
N ILE A 80 -1.29 12.20 12.82
CA ILE A 80 -1.48 11.64 11.48
C ILE A 80 -2.76 12.24 10.89
N VAL A 81 -2.69 12.58 9.59
CA VAL A 81 -3.78 13.26 8.88
C VAL A 81 -4.30 12.49 7.66
N SER A 82 -3.50 11.61 7.07
CA SER A 82 -3.90 10.74 5.97
C SER A 82 -3.06 9.47 5.98
N ILE A 83 -3.63 8.35 5.53
CA ILE A 83 -2.99 7.04 5.46
C ILE A 83 -3.25 6.40 4.09
N ASP A 84 -2.30 5.59 3.63
CA ASP A 84 -2.49 4.70 2.49
C ASP A 84 -1.49 3.53 2.53
N TYR A 85 -1.81 2.43 1.83
CA TYR A 85 -0.92 1.28 1.69
C TYR A 85 -0.06 1.39 0.43
N ARG A 86 1.26 1.21 0.59
CA ARG A 86 2.19 1.14 -0.55
C ARG A 86 2.04 -0.19 -1.28
N PRO A 87 1.58 -0.23 -2.53
CA PRO A 87 1.39 -1.49 -3.27
C PRO A 87 2.67 -2.31 -3.45
N ALA A 88 3.83 -1.65 -3.50
CA ALA A 88 5.11 -2.33 -3.67
C ALA A 88 5.56 -3.14 -2.45
N THR A 89 5.09 -2.83 -1.24
CA THR A 89 5.53 -3.49 0.00
C THR A 89 4.40 -3.97 0.89
N GLY A 90 3.16 -3.51 0.66
CA GLY A 90 2.01 -3.77 1.52
C GLY A 90 2.05 -3.02 2.86
N GLN A 91 3.02 -2.13 3.08
CA GLN A 91 3.14 -1.37 4.32
C GLN A 91 2.14 -0.22 4.38
N LEU A 92 1.60 0.04 5.58
CA LEU A 92 0.77 1.21 5.87
C LEU A 92 1.67 2.44 6.03
N TYR A 93 1.46 3.44 5.17
CA TYR A 93 2.10 4.75 5.23
C TYR A 93 1.16 5.78 5.84
N ALA A 94 1.75 6.81 6.45
CA ALA A 94 1.01 7.87 7.10
C ALA A 94 1.67 9.23 6.88
N LEU A 95 0.86 10.25 6.64
CA LEU A 95 1.27 11.64 6.58
C LEU A 95 1.00 12.31 7.93
N SER A 96 1.99 12.98 8.49
CA SER A 96 1.80 13.77 9.70
C SER A 96 1.47 15.23 9.43
N SER A 97 0.86 15.89 10.41
CA SER A 97 0.57 17.32 10.42
C SER A 97 1.82 18.22 10.31
N ALA A 98 3.01 17.66 10.48
CA ALA A 98 4.30 18.35 10.35
C ALA A 98 5.02 18.08 9.02
N SER A 99 4.33 17.60 7.99
CA SER A 99 4.94 17.26 6.69
C SER A 99 6.01 16.18 6.78
N ARG A 100 5.75 15.14 7.55
CA ARG A 100 6.62 13.98 7.70
C ARG A 100 5.86 12.72 7.27
N LEU A 101 6.56 11.80 6.60
CA LEU A 101 6.03 10.47 6.31
C LEU A 101 6.49 9.47 7.39
N TYR A 102 5.60 8.55 7.70
CA TYR A 102 5.86 7.42 8.59
C TYR A 102 5.38 6.13 7.94
N HIS A 103 6.04 4.99 8.24
CA HIS A 103 5.32 3.73 8.18
C HIS A 103 4.78 3.37 9.56
N ILE A 104 3.65 2.66 9.58
CA ILE A 104 3.00 2.23 10.82
C ILE A 104 2.97 0.70 10.84
N ASN A 105 3.48 0.13 11.90
CA ASN A 105 3.27 -1.28 12.19
C ASN A 105 1.84 -1.48 12.71
N GLU A 106 1.00 -2.13 11.93
CA GLU A 106 -0.43 -2.29 12.25
C GLU A 106 -0.69 -3.09 13.53
N ASN A 107 0.20 -4.04 13.88
CA ASN A 107 0.05 -4.88 15.06
C ASN A 107 0.35 -4.13 16.36
N SER A 108 1.34 -3.24 16.34
CA SER A 108 1.81 -2.53 17.54
C SER A 108 1.42 -1.05 17.58
N GLY A 109 1.04 -0.46 16.45
CA GLY A 109 0.83 0.98 16.30
C GLY A 109 2.14 1.79 16.26
N ALA A 110 3.30 1.15 16.26
CA ALA A 110 4.57 1.86 16.21
C ALA A 110 4.77 2.55 14.87
N ALA A 111 4.93 3.88 14.89
CA ALA A 111 5.26 4.70 13.74
C ALA A 111 6.78 4.90 13.65
N THR A 112 7.35 4.66 12.47
CA THR A 112 8.75 4.89 12.16
C THR A 112 8.85 5.97 11.09
N ALA A 113 9.54 7.09 11.41
CA ALA A 113 9.69 8.20 10.48
C ALA A 113 10.57 7.84 9.30
N LEU A 114 10.17 8.28 8.11
CA LEU A 114 10.99 8.25 6.90
C LEU A 114 11.81 9.54 6.80
N GLY A 115 13.11 9.38 6.71
CA GLY A 115 14.03 10.51 6.78
C GLY A 115 14.19 11.08 8.19
N THR A 116 15.16 12.00 8.35
CA THR A 116 15.48 12.62 9.64
C THR A 116 14.68 13.89 9.90
N GLU A 117 14.23 14.57 8.85
CA GLU A 117 13.54 15.85 8.90
C GLU A 117 12.20 15.78 8.14
N PRO A 118 11.25 16.70 8.42
CA PRO A 118 10.08 16.90 7.57
C PRO A 118 10.49 17.19 6.13
N PHE A 119 9.68 16.76 5.17
CA PHE A 119 9.97 17.05 3.77
C PHE A 119 9.81 18.55 3.43
N SER A 120 10.58 18.99 2.44
CA SER A 120 10.55 20.38 1.96
C SER A 120 10.39 20.41 0.44
N PRO A 121 9.46 21.27 -0.12
CA PRO A 121 8.57 22.15 0.62
C PRO A 121 7.57 21.40 1.48
N ALA A 122 7.23 21.95 2.65
CA ALA A 122 6.14 21.43 3.47
C ALA A 122 4.81 21.54 2.71
N TYR A 123 3.84 20.68 3.04
CA TYR A 123 2.51 20.88 2.52
C TYR A 123 1.84 22.11 3.18
N SER A 124 0.88 22.69 2.47
CA SER A 124 0.12 23.85 2.91
C SER A 124 -1.35 23.66 2.58
N GLY A 125 -2.23 24.25 3.38
CA GLY A 125 -3.68 24.11 3.24
C GLY A 125 -4.23 22.99 4.12
N ASP A 126 -5.55 22.94 4.16
CA ASP A 126 -6.30 21.95 4.93
C ASP A 126 -6.48 20.66 4.13
N ASN A 127 -6.95 19.60 4.79
CA ASN A 127 -7.28 18.30 4.22
C ASN A 127 -6.20 17.77 3.23
N PRO A 128 -4.95 17.57 3.68
CA PRO A 128 -3.96 16.90 2.86
C PRO A 128 -4.33 15.42 2.72
N SER A 129 -4.49 14.97 1.49
CA SER A 129 -4.75 13.57 1.16
C SER A 129 -3.57 13.00 0.37
N LEU A 130 -3.10 11.82 0.77
CA LEU A 130 -2.05 11.09 0.09
C LEU A 130 -2.57 9.78 -0.49
N ASP A 131 -2.00 9.38 -1.63
CA ASP A 131 -2.27 8.09 -2.23
C ASP A 131 -1.08 7.63 -3.08
N PHE A 132 -0.89 6.32 -3.19
CA PHE A 132 0.20 5.74 -3.96
C PHE A 132 -0.15 5.58 -5.44
N ASN A 133 0.66 6.19 -6.32
CA ASN A 133 0.64 5.86 -7.73
C ASN A 133 1.32 4.50 -7.95
N PRO A 134 0.57 3.43 -8.24
CA PRO A 134 1.12 2.06 -8.29
C PRO A 134 2.01 1.82 -9.53
N THR A 135 1.90 2.66 -10.57
CA THR A 135 2.67 2.47 -11.81
C THR A 135 4.13 2.92 -11.69
N VAL A 136 4.42 3.85 -10.78
CA VAL A 136 5.76 4.47 -10.62
C VAL A 136 6.27 4.41 -9.19
N ASP A 137 5.49 3.84 -8.26
CA ASP A 137 5.82 3.74 -6.84
C ASP A 137 6.22 5.10 -6.25
N ARG A 138 5.29 6.06 -6.33
CA ARG A 138 5.43 7.42 -5.77
C ARG A 138 4.15 7.80 -5.07
N ILE A 139 4.28 8.57 -3.99
CA ILE A 139 3.16 9.15 -3.28
C ILE A 139 2.72 10.42 -3.99
N ARG A 140 1.43 10.53 -4.27
CA ARG A 140 0.76 11.78 -4.60
C ARG A 140 0.26 12.41 -3.32
N LEU A 141 0.50 13.69 -3.13
CA LEU A 141 -0.07 14.47 -2.04
C LEU A 141 -0.73 15.71 -2.64
N VAL A 142 -2.02 15.83 -2.39
CA VAL A 142 -2.82 17.01 -2.81
C VAL A 142 -3.44 17.64 -1.58
N THR A 143 -3.64 18.98 -1.60
CA THR A 143 -4.28 19.73 -0.53
C THR A 143 -5.31 20.69 -1.09
N GLU A 144 -6.25 21.13 -0.27
CA GLU A 144 -7.26 22.13 -0.66
C GLU A 144 -6.69 23.47 -1.14
N SER A 145 -5.44 23.78 -0.83
CA SER A 145 -4.76 24.96 -1.38
C SER A 145 -4.38 24.79 -2.86
N GLY A 146 -4.63 23.63 -3.45
CA GLY A 146 -4.23 23.26 -4.80
C GLY A 146 -2.76 22.85 -4.91
N GLN A 147 -2.07 22.64 -3.80
CA GLN A 147 -0.71 22.10 -3.84
C GLN A 147 -0.74 20.64 -4.29
N ASN A 148 0.20 20.27 -5.16
CA ASN A 148 0.28 18.98 -5.80
C ASN A 148 1.74 18.50 -5.77
N LEU A 149 2.04 17.54 -4.89
CA LEU A 149 3.40 17.06 -4.65
C LEU A 149 3.53 15.58 -5.02
N ARG A 150 4.73 15.21 -5.46
CA ARG A 150 5.15 13.81 -5.53
C ARG A 150 6.24 13.56 -4.49
N LEU A 151 6.06 12.51 -3.67
CA LEU A 151 6.99 12.16 -2.61
C LEU A 151 7.67 10.83 -2.91
N HIS A 152 8.90 10.69 -2.39
CA HIS A 152 9.66 9.44 -2.45
C HIS A 152 9.30 8.57 -1.26
N PRO A 153 8.77 7.36 -1.46
CA PRO A 153 8.30 6.53 -0.36
C PRO A 153 9.41 6.06 0.58
N GLU A 154 10.63 5.87 0.09
CA GLU A 154 11.75 5.36 0.87
C GLU A 154 12.55 6.45 1.59
N LEU A 155 12.57 7.66 1.03
CA LEU A 155 13.37 8.78 1.54
C LEU A 155 12.54 9.79 2.34
N GLY A 156 11.21 9.75 2.21
CA GLY A 156 10.33 10.75 2.84
C GLY A 156 10.54 12.16 2.31
N THR A 157 11.00 12.34 1.06
CA THR A 157 11.35 13.63 0.47
C THR A 157 10.44 13.99 -0.70
N VAL A 158 10.34 15.30 -1.02
CA VAL A 158 9.65 15.76 -2.24
C VAL A 158 10.50 15.44 -3.46
N VAL A 159 9.94 14.68 -4.40
CA VAL A 159 10.55 14.38 -5.71
C VAL A 159 10.24 15.51 -6.69
N ALA A 160 9.02 16.04 -6.66
CA ALA A 160 8.58 17.13 -7.51
C ALA A 160 7.45 17.91 -6.85
N THR A 161 7.45 19.23 -7.08
CA THR A 161 6.27 20.08 -6.95
C THR A 161 5.68 20.18 -8.35
N ASP A 162 4.55 19.54 -8.53
CA ASP A 162 3.84 19.47 -9.82
C ASP A 162 2.97 20.72 -10.05
N GLY A 163 2.29 20.79 -11.20
CA GLY A 163 1.36 21.86 -11.50
C GLY A 163 0.25 21.93 -10.45
N SER A 164 -0.06 23.14 -9.95
CA SER A 164 -1.15 23.33 -9.01
C SER A 164 -2.46 22.82 -9.59
N ILE A 165 -3.34 22.33 -8.73
CA ILE A 165 -4.69 21.89 -9.12
C ILE A 165 -5.39 23.01 -9.87
N ASN A 166 -5.94 22.69 -11.04
CA ASN A 166 -6.57 23.63 -11.96
C ASN A 166 -7.69 22.94 -12.77
N GLY A 167 -8.56 23.75 -13.38
CA GLY A 167 -9.82 23.24 -13.91
C GLY A 167 -10.90 23.27 -12.82
N GLY A 168 -12.17 23.17 -13.18
CA GLY A 168 -13.26 23.39 -12.23
C GLY A 168 -13.42 24.86 -11.79
N VAL A 169 -14.22 25.09 -10.75
CA VAL A 169 -14.52 26.42 -10.20
C VAL A 169 -13.95 26.53 -8.79
N ASN A 170 -12.78 27.14 -8.64
CA ASN A 170 -12.07 27.29 -7.37
C ASN A 170 -11.95 25.96 -6.61
N PRO A 171 -11.37 24.91 -7.20
CA PRO A 171 -11.40 23.58 -6.64
C PRO A 171 -10.67 23.52 -5.30
N ARG A 172 -11.25 22.78 -4.34
CA ARG A 172 -10.68 22.47 -3.04
C ARG A 172 -10.61 20.96 -2.87
N ILE A 173 -9.57 20.36 -3.47
CA ILE A 173 -9.37 18.92 -3.42
C ILE A 173 -8.88 18.51 -2.04
N GLY A 174 -9.67 17.70 -1.34
CA GLY A 174 -9.38 17.24 0.01
C GLY A 174 -9.32 15.69 0.14
N ALA A 175 -9.57 14.96 -0.95
CA ALA A 175 -9.42 13.50 -1.00
C ALA A 175 -8.97 13.07 -2.39
N VAL A 176 -8.02 12.14 -2.46
CA VAL A 176 -7.49 11.60 -3.73
C VAL A 176 -7.31 10.10 -3.64
N ALA A 177 -7.52 9.38 -4.77
CA ALA A 177 -7.28 7.94 -4.85
C ALA A 177 -6.93 7.49 -6.27
N TYR A 178 -5.95 6.58 -6.36
CA TYR A 178 -5.57 5.91 -7.60
C TYR A 178 -6.31 4.59 -7.78
N THR A 179 -6.65 4.27 -9.02
CA THR A 179 -7.16 2.94 -9.41
C THR A 179 -6.03 1.93 -9.59
N ASN A 180 -6.38 0.64 -9.64
CA ASN A 180 -5.43 -0.47 -9.87
C ASN A 180 -4.28 -0.46 -8.85
N SER A 181 -4.59 -0.28 -7.57
CA SER A 181 -3.62 -0.13 -6.47
C SER A 181 -2.94 -1.47 -6.13
N PHE A 182 -2.24 -2.07 -7.11
CA PHE A 182 -1.44 -3.28 -6.94
C PHE A 182 -0.09 -3.17 -7.65
N SER A 183 0.92 -3.85 -7.11
CA SER A 183 2.27 -3.86 -7.68
C SER A 183 2.28 -4.54 -9.04
N GLY A 184 2.89 -3.88 -10.03
CA GLY A 184 2.98 -4.41 -11.40
C GLY A 184 1.93 -3.90 -12.36
N THR A 185 0.96 -3.12 -11.90
CA THR A 185 0.03 -2.46 -12.83
C THR A 185 0.77 -1.53 -13.79
N THR A 186 0.27 -1.44 -15.03
CA THR A 186 0.83 -0.57 -16.07
C THR A 186 -0.04 0.65 -16.34
N SER A 187 -1.19 0.76 -15.69
CA SER A 187 -2.12 1.88 -15.86
C SER A 187 -2.85 2.20 -14.56
N THR A 188 -3.13 3.48 -14.35
CA THR A 188 -3.92 3.96 -13.24
C THR A 188 -4.62 5.26 -13.60
N THR A 189 -5.67 5.61 -12.89
CA THR A 189 -6.38 6.89 -12.97
C THR A 189 -6.45 7.47 -11.56
N LEU A 190 -6.13 8.75 -11.42
CA LEU A 190 -6.29 9.49 -10.18
C LEU A 190 -7.67 10.13 -10.14
N TYR A 191 -8.41 9.89 -9.07
CA TYR A 191 -9.68 10.53 -8.77
C TYR A 191 -9.53 11.47 -7.59
N ASP A 192 -10.25 12.59 -7.65
CA ASP A 192 -10.18 13.68 -6.69
C ASP A 192 -11.60 14.06 -6.26
N ILE A 193 -11.84 14.25 -4.95
CA ILE A 193 -13.07 14.84 -4.42
C ILE A 193 -12.81 16.32 -4.12
N ASP A 194 -13.66 17.17 -4.70
CA ASP A 194 -13.70 18.61 -4.44
C ASP A 194 -14.72 18.91 -3.33
N PHE A 195 -14.23 19.39 -2.19
CA PHE A 195 -15.03 19.68 -0.99
C PHE A 195 -15.81 21.00 -1.07
N GLU A 196 -15.50 21.87 -2.05
CA GLU A 196 -16.24 23.13 -2.25
C GLU A 196 -17.39 22.97 -3.24
N GLN A 197 -17.22 22.09 -4.24
CA GLN A 197 -18.19 21.91 -5.31
C GLN A 197 -18.96 20.59 -5.20
N ASP A 198 -18.66 19.75 -4.21
CA ASP A 198 -19.26 18.43 -4.02
C ASP A 198 -19.21 17.58 -5.28
N LYS A 199 -18.02 17.50 -5.89
CA LYS A 199 -17.82 16.81 -7.18
C LYS A 199 -16.69 15.82 -7.13
N LEU A 200 -16.84 14.77 -7.94
CA LEU A 200 -15.76 13.86 -8.30
C LEU A 200 -15.12 14.34 -9.61
N TYR A 201 -13.78 14.38 -9.61
CA TYR A 201 -12.96 14.66 -10.79
C TYR A 201 -12.00 13.52 -11.07
N LYS A 202 -11.45 13.50 -12.28
CA LYS A 202 -10.20 12.82 -12.62
C LYS A 202 -9.11 13.87 -12.75
N GLN A 203 -7.94 13.63 -12.18
CA GLN A 203 -6.79 14.51 -12.37
C GLN A 203 -6.00 14.08 -13.61
N VAL A 204 -6.12 14.84 -14.71
CA VAL A 204 -5.58 14.50 -16.04
C VAL A 204 -4.97 15.72 -16.73
N PRO A 205 -3.67 15.73 -17.06
CA PRO A 205 -2.64 14.83 -16.54
C PRO A 205 -2.37 15.09 -15.06
N PRO A 206 -2.08 14.07 -14.23
CA PRO A 206 -1.89 14.27 -12.78
C PRO A 206 -0.78 15.25 -12.44
N ASN A 207 0.30 15.29 -13.22
CA ASN A 207 1.45 16.17 -12.98
C ASN A 207 1.19 17.63 -13.38
N ASP A 208 0.18 17.89 -14.17
CA ASP A 208 -0.22 19.26 -14.56
C ASP A 208 -1.34 19.81 -13.65
N GLY A 209 -1.90 18.95 -12.78
CA GLY A 209 -2.98 19.29 -11.86
C GLY A 209 -4.33 19.54 -12.53
N GLY A 210 -4.51 19.13 -13.80
CA GLY A 210 -5.75 19.34 -14.55
C GLY A 210 -6.89 18.48 -14.05
N LEU A 211 -8.09 19.05 -13.87
CA LEU A 211 -9.30 18.36 -13.44
C LEU A 211 -10.28 18.15 -14.60
N GLU A 212 -10.74 16.92 -14.78
CA GLU A 212 -11.85 16.55 -15.67
C GLU A 212 -13.03 16.08 -14.82
N GLU A 213 -14.16 16.78 -14.90
CA GLU A 213 -15.36 16.47 -14.10
C GLU A 213 -15.92 15.08 -14.47
N VAL A 214 -16.18 14.27 -13.43
CA VAL A 214 -16.93 13.01 -13.53
C VAL A 214 -18.41 13.28 -13.25
N GLY A 215 -18.72 13.97 -12.14
CA GLY A 215 -20.08 14.36 -11.79
C GLY A 215 -20.23 14.78 -10.33
N ASP A 216 -21.46 15.18 -9.99
CA ASP A 216 -21.83 15.63 -8.65
C ASP A 216 -21.92 14.45 -7.68
N LEU A 217 -21.37 14.56 -6.47
CA LEU A 217 -21.51 13.59 -5.39
C LEU A 217 -22.99 13.43 -4.98
N GLY A 218 -23.74 14.52 -5.02
CA GLY A 218 -25.15 14.54 -4.61
C GLY A 218 -25.34 14.59 -3.09
N ILE A 219 -24.30 14.86 -2.37
CA ILE A 219 -24.23 15.08 -0.92
C ILE A 219 -23.34 16.30 -0.68
N ASP A 220 -23.45 16.91 0.49
CA ASP A 220 -22.54 17.93 0.98
C ASP A 220 -21.34 17.24 1.65
N PHE A 221 -20.13 17.45 1.12
CA PHE A 221 -18.89 16.79 1.53
C PHE A 221 -17.95 17.81 2.21
N GLU A 222 -18.37 18.33 3.35
CA GLU A 222 -17.66 19.35 4.13
C GLU A 222 -16.82 18.76 5.27
N GLY A 223 -15.86 19.55 5.76
CA GLY A 223 -15.05 19.24 6.95
C GLY A 223 -13.78 18.49 6.60
N THR A 224 -13.50 17.37 7.27
CA THR A 224 -12.33 16.53 7.01
C THR A 224 -12.77 15.23 6.35
N GLY A 225 -11.99 14.74 5.39
CA GLY A 225 -12.33 13.48 4.72
C GLY A 225 -11.16 12.92 3.92
N ASP A 226 -11.39 11.73 3.39
CA ASP A 226 -10.44 11.01 2.55
C ASP A 226 -11.20 10.00 1.69
N MET A 227 -10.56 9.45 0.66
CA MET A 227 -11.12 8.35 -0.14
C MET A 227 -10.04 7.37 -0.52
N ASP A 228 -10.45 6.12 -0.75
CA ASP A 228 -9.59 5.11 -1.34
C ASP A 228 -10.38 4.14 -2.23
N ILE A 229 -9.67 3.49 -3.16
CA ILE A 229 -10.20 2.56 -4.15
C ILE A 229 -9.54 1.20 -3.96
N ILE A 230 -10.35 0.18 -3.70
CA ILE A 230 -9.85 -1.19 -3.55
C ILE A 230 -9.02 -1.62 -4.79
N PRO A 231 -7.96 -2.44 -4.65
CA PRO A 231 -7.02 -2.76 -5.73
C PRO A 231 -7.64 -3.26 -7.04
N ASP A 232 -8.78 -3.96 -7.00
CA ASP A 232 -9.50 -4.45 -8.18
C ASP A 232 -10.53 -3.46 -8.76
N ASN A 233 -10.64 -2.27 -8.17
CA ASN A 233 -11.57 -1.18 -8.52
C ASN A 233 -13.06 -1.52 -8.34
N SER A 234 -13.41 -2.59 -7.65
CA SER A 234 -14.81 -2.99 -7.44
C SER A 234 -15.54 -2.10 -6.45
N VAL A 235 -14.81 -1.43 -5.55
CA VAL A 235 -15.35 -0.55 -4.52
C VAL A 235 -14.45 0.67 -4.36
N ALA A 236 -15.05 1.86 -4.32
CA ALA A 236 -14.44 3.08 -3.83
C ALA A 236 -15.19 3.53 -2.57
N LEU A 237 -14.46 3.82 -1.50
CA LEU A 237 -15.00 4.34 -0.25
C LEU A 237 -14.48 5.74 0.00
N ALA A 238 -15.33 6.57 0.59
CA ALA A 238 -14.93 7.87 1.13
C ALA A 238 -15.45 8.04 2.55
N VAL A 239 -14.65 8.64 3.40
CA VAL A 239 -15.06 9.09 4.73
C VAL A 239 -15.20 10.60 4.72
N ASN A 240 -16.24 11.08 5.34
CA ASN A 240 -16.43 12.51 5.61
C ASN A 240 -16.73 12.71 7.10
N ARG A 241 -16.01 13.64 7.72
CA ARG A 241 -16.21 14.01 9.13
C ARG A 241 -16.58 15.47 9.23
N ASN A 242 -17.84 15.71 9.56
CA ASN A 242 -18.40 17.04 9.81
C ASN A 242 -19.14 17.04 11.15
N ASP A 243 -19.12 18.15 11.89
CA ASP A 243 -19.84 18.36 13.16
C ASP A 243 -19.64 17.23 14.22
N ASN A 244 -18.43 16.63 14.27
CA ASN A 244 -18.06 15.49 15.10
C ASN A 244 -18.72 14.15 14.71
N GLU A 245 -19.38 14.06 13.59
CA GLU A 245 -19.91 12.83 13.02
C GLU A 245 -19.03 12.39 11.85
N SER A 246 -18.62 11.11 11.83
CA SER A 246 -17.88 10.51 10.72
C SER A 246 -18.79 9.56 9.95
N ARG A 247 -18.94 9.77 8.66
CA ARG A 247 -19.83 9.00 7.77
C ARG A 247 -19.03 8.30 6.68
N LEU A 248 -19.44 7.09 6.36
CA LEU A 248 -18.89 6.30 5.25
C LEU A 248 -19.81 6.38 4.04
N TYR A 249 -19.21 6.56 2.88
CA TYR A 249 -19.88 6.57 1.58
C TYR A 249 -19.21 5.60 0.61
N THR A 250 -19.98 4.99 -0.28
CA THR A 250 -19.46 4.44 -1.54
C THR A 250 -19.50 5.52 -2.61
N ILE A 251 -18.49 5.51 -3.50
CA ILE A 251 -18.40 6.46 -4.63
C ILE A 251 -18.50 5.66 -5.94
N ASP A 252 -19.44 6.04 -6.79
CA ASP A 252 -19.51 5.52 -8.17
C ASP A 252 -18.54 6.29 -9.06
N LEU A 253 -17.43 5.68 -9.40
CA LEU A 253 -16.36 6.27 -10.21
C LEU A 253 -16.77 6.62 -11.64
N SER A 254 -17.93 6.14 -12.10
CA SER A 254 -18.46 6.42 -13.44
C SER A 254 -19.38 7.64 -13.49
N SER A 255 -20.07 7.94 -12.41
CA SER A 255 -21.06 9.03 -12.33
C SER A 255 -20.75 10.09 -11.29
N GLY A 256 -19.78 9.86 -10.42
CA GLY A 256 -19.45 10.71 -9.27
C GLY A 256 -20.37 10.53 -8.06
N LYS A 257 -21.46 9.77 -8.15
CA LYS A 257 -22.45 9.67 -7.08
C LYS A 257 -21.91 9.03 -5.82
N ALA A 258 -22.08 9.71 -4.69
CA ALA A 258 -21.87 9.19 -3.36
C ALA A 258 -23.16 8.55 -2.82
N MET A 259 -23.03 7.43 -2.13
CA MET A 259 -24.12 6.77 -1.43
C MET A 259 -23.72 6.52 0.02
N TRP A 260 -24.48 7.09 0.94
CA TRP A 260 -24.25 6.89 2.37
C TRP A 260 -24.38 5.42 2.76
N VAL A 261 -23.36 4.89 3.47
CA VAL A 261 -23.31 3.51 3.97
C VAL A 261 -23.73 3.47 5.45
N GLY A 262 -23.21 4.40 6.26
CA GLY A 262 -23.48 4.46 7.69
C GLY A 262 -22.59 5.46 8.40
N THR A 263 -22.78 5.55 9.71
CA THR A 263 -22.03 6.44 10.60
C THR A 263 -21.11 5.63 11.49
N PHE A 264 -19.88 6.07 11.64
CA PHE A 264 -18.90 5.44 12.52
C PHE A 264 -19.19 5.79 14.01
N SER A 265 -18.93 4.84 14.89
CA SER A 265 -18.88 5.11 16.35
C SER A 265 -17.63 5.90 16.74
N ASP A 266 -16.56 5.83 15.96
CA ASP A 266 -15.28 6.46 16.20
C ASP A 266 -15.06 7.69 15.31
N PRO A 267 -14.17 8.63 15.71
CA PRO A 267 -13.92 9.86 14.96
C PRO A 267 -12.98 9.64 13.77
N VAL A 268 -13.42 8.84 12.78
CA VAL A 268 -12.65 8.49 11.58
C VAL A 268 -12.47 9.70 10.67
N VAL A 269 -11.24 9.91 10.17
CA VAL A 269 -10.85 11.04 9.31
C VAL A 269 -10.18 10.62 8.00
N SER A 270 -9.65 9.41 7.92
CA SER A 270 -9.01 8.86 6.72
C SER A 270 -9.23 7.35 6.68
N LEU A 271 -9.13 6.74 5.52
CA LEU A 271 -9.25 5.30 5.32
C LEU A 271 -8.32 4.81 4.21
N ALA A 272 -7.94 3.53 4.26
CA ALA A 272 -7.13 2.89 3.24
C ALA A 272 -7.48 1.41 3.11
N PHE A 273 -7.48 0.90 1.88
CA PHE A 273 -7.60 -0.53 1.59
C PHE A 273 -6.25 -1.22 1.65
N LYS A 274 -6.20 -2.33 2.37
CA LYS A 274 -5.00 -3.17 2.38
C LYS A 274 -4.77 -3.76 0.98
N THR A 275 -3.55 -3.64 0.50
CA THR A 275 -3.14 -4.28 -0.76
C THR A 275 -2.95 -5.78 -0.54
N ASN A 276 -3.00 -6.57 -1.62
CA ASN A 276 -2.69 -7.99 -1.56
C ASN A 276 -1.24 -8.20 -1.09
N PRO A 277 -0.94 -9.35 -0.43
CA PRO A 277 0.43 -9.75 -0.17
C PRO A 277 1.26 -9.71 -1.45
N ILE A 278 2.50 -9.25 -1.35
CA ILE A 278 3.39 -9.12 -2.50
C ILE A 278 4.72 -9.83 -2.26
N ALA A 279 5.12 -10.65 -3.22
CA ALA A 279 6.43 -11.28 -3.31
C ALA A 279 7.15 -10.81 -4.56
N TYR A 280 8.46 -10.75 -4.47
CA TYR A 280 9.38 -10.49 -5.58
C TYR A 280 10.29 -11.70 -5.74
N ALA A 281 10.59 -12.05 -6.99
CA ALA A 281 11.56 -13.09 -7.31
C ALA A 281 12.34 -12.70 -8.55
N THR A 282 13.56 -13.25 -8.71
CA THR A 282 14.36 -13.08 -9.92
C THR A 282 14.56 -14.42 -10.60
N ASP A 283 14.98 -14.38 -11.87
CA ASP A 283 15.42 -15.55 -12.64
C ASP A 283 16.82 -15.34 -13.24
N ALA A 284 17.33 -16.37 -13.90
CA ALA A 284 18.64 -16.32 -14.54
C ALA A 284 18.70 -15.41 -15.79
N ASP A 285 17.56 -14.96 -16.29
CA ASP A 285 17.48 -13.99 -17.39
C ASP A 285 17.41 -12.53 -16.89
N ASN A 286 17.63 -12.29 -15.59
CA ASN A 286 17.54 -11.00 -14.93
C ASN A 286 16.17 -10.33 -15.09
N LYS A 287 15.10 -11.10 -14.90
CA LYS A 287 13.74 -10.58 -14.74
C LYS A 287 13.38 -10.45 -13.28
N LEU A 288 12.69 -9.37 -12.94
CA LEU A 288 12.06 -9.17 -11.64
C LEU A 288 10.57 -9.51 -11.77
N TYR A 289 10.15 -10.56 -11.09
CA TYR A 289 8.76 -10.99 -11.00
C TYR A 289 8.10 -10.42 -9.76
N ARG A 290 6.82 -10.07 -9.87
CA ARG A 290 5.95 -9.58 -8.79
C ARG A 290 4.70 -10.42 -8.78
N PHE A 291 4.31 -10.93 -7.63
CA PHE A 291 3.14 -11.80 -7.49
C PHE A 291 2.66 -11.88 -6.05
N ASP A 292 1.40 -12.23 -5.86
CA ASP A 292 0.87 -12.66 -4.57
C ASP A 292 1.33 -14.10 -4.29
N PRO A 293 2.08 -14.38 -3.22
CA PRO A 293 2.57 -15.73 -2.95
C PRO A 293 1.46 -16.73 -2.62
N THR A 294 0.25 -16.25 -2.31
CA THR A 294 -0.93 -17.09 -2.02
C THR A 294 -1.76 -17.41 -3.26
N ASP A 295 -1.71 -16.55 -4.29
CA ASP A 295 -2.40 -16.71 -5.59
C ASP A 295 -1.54 -16.14 -6.72
N PRO A 296 -0.42 -16.79 -7.09
CA PRO A 296 0.56 -16.21 -7.99
C PRO A 296 0.08 -16.08 -9.44
N ASN A 297 0.05 -14.84 -9.90
CA ASN A 297 -0.02 -14.46 -11.31
C ASN A 297 1.17 -13.55 -11.62
N PRO A 298 2.39 -14.09 -11.82
CA PRO A 298 3.61 -13.30 -11.87
C PRO A 298 3.62 -12.30 -13.04
N ILE A 299 3.93 -11.04 -12.71
CA ILE A 299 4.16 -9.97 -13.69
C ILE A 299 5.65 -9.66 -13.69
N ALA A 300 6.31 -9.80 -14.84
CA ALA A 300 7.74 -9.61 -14.97
C ALA A 300 8.10 -8.25 -15.58
N VAL A 301 9.23 -7.70 -15.13
CA VAL A 301 9.95 -6.60 -15.83
C VAL A 301 11.43 -6.99 -15.96
N ASP A 302 12.10 -6.44 -16.96
CA ASP A 302 13.53 -6.66 -17.12
C ASP A 302 14.32 -5.85 -16.08
N ILE A 303 15.29 -6.48 -15.41
CA ILE A 303 16.25 -5.77 -14.58
C ILE A 303 17.24 -5.07 -15.48
N THR A 304 17.42 -3.77 -15.28
CA THR A 304 18.27 -2.93 -16.14
C THR A 304 19.27 -2.14 -15.31
N GLY A 305 20.50 -1.97 -15.84
CA GLY A 305 21.57 -1.23 -15.15
C GLY A 305 22.61 -2.12 -14.47
N LEU A 306 22.50 -3.44 -14.56
CA LEU A 306 23.56 -4.38 -14.15
C LEU A 306 24.77 -4.25 -15.10
N MET A 307 25.95 -4.58 -14.61
CA MET A 307 27.13 -4.74 -15.45
C MET A 307 27.01 -5.99 -16.35
N GLU A 308 27.77 -6.03 -17.45
CA GLU A 308 27.73 -7.14 -18.37
C GLU A 308 28.12 -8.46 -17.69
N GLY A 309 27.27 -9.46 -17.82
CA GLY A 309 27.48 -10.79 -17.23
C GLY A 309 27.08 -10.95 -15.78
N GLU A 310 26.55 -9.90 -15.13
CA GLU A 310 25.99 -10.01 -13.78
C GLU A 310 24.57 -10.59 -13.83
N MET A 311 24.24 -11.35 -12.78
CA MET A 311 22.89 -11.77 -12.44
C MET A 311 22.61 -11.40 -10.98
N ILE A 312 21.33 -11.21 -10.64
CA ILE A 312 20.92 -11.06 -9.24
C ILE A 312 20.96 -12.44 -8.56
N ALA A 313 21.65 -12.50 -7.42
CA ALA A 313 21.82 -13.72 -6.62
C ALA A 313 21.01 -13.70 -5.30
N GLY A 314 20.59 -12.52 -4.86
CA GLY A 314 19.75 -12.35 -3.67
C GLY A 314 19.10 -10.99 -3.65
N LEU A 315 17.91 -10.87 -3.07
CA LEU A 315 17.21 -9.59 -2.88
C LEU A 315 16.41 -9.62 -1.59
N ASP A 316 16.24 -8.45 -0.97
CA ASP A 316 15.37 -8.27 0.18
C ASP A 316 14.99 -6.80 0.39
N PHE A 317 13.87 -6.58 1.09
CA PHE A 317 13.41 -5.26 1.49
C PHE A 317 14.02 -4.81 2.81
N ARG A 318 14.56 -3.60 2.83
CA ARG A 318 15.11 -2.98 4.04
C ARG A 318 13.99 -2.49 4.95
N PRO A 319 13.85 -3.01 6.18
CA PRO A 319 12.72 -2.70 7.07
C PRO A 319 12.59 -1.22 7.44
N VAL A 320 13.71 -0.50 7.57
CA VAL A 320 13.68 0.89 8.06
C VAL A 320 13.06 1.88 7.07
N ASN A 321 13.03 1.57 5.76
CA ASN A 321 12.55 2.50 4.74
C ASN A 321 11.84 1.85 3.55
N GLY A 322 11.69 0.51 3.51
CA GLY A 322 11.04 -0.22 2.43
C GLY A 322 11.80 -0.21 1.09
N GLN A 323 13.11 0.04 1.10
CA GLN A 323 13.95 -0.02 -0.09
C GLN A 323 14.26 -1.46 -0.46
N LEU A 324 14.06 -1.83 -1.73
CA LEU A 324 14.49 -3.13 -2.24
C LEU A 324 15.97 -3.09 -2.60
N LEU A 325 16.76 -3.97 -1.97
CA LEU A 325 18.18 -4.15 -2.27
C LEU A 325 18.43 -5.53 -2.86
N ALA A 326 19.47 -5.63 -3.65
CA ALA A 326 19.89 -6.88 -4.26
C ALA A 326 21.41 -7.00 -4.29
N ILE A 327 21.92 -8.23 -4.25
CA ILE A 327 23.32 -8.56 -4.47
C ILE A 327 23.47 -9.31 -5.80
N SER A 328 24.49 -8.96 -6.58
CA SER A 328 24.78 -9.67 -7.82
C SER A 328 25.76 -10.83 -7.61
N THR A 329 25.85 -11.72 -8.59
CA THR A 329 26.86 -12.80 -8.69
C THR A 329 28.31 -12.28 -8.69
N MET A 330 28.52 -10.99 -9.00
CA MET A 330 29.83 -10.33 -8.89
C MET A 330 30.02 -9.59 -7.57
N SER A 331 29.17 -9.88 -6.57
CA SER A 331 29.21 -9.27 -5.23
C SER A 331 29.01 -7.75 -5.20
N GLN A 332 28.33 -7.18 -6.20
CA GLN A 332 27.95 -5.77 -6.21
C GLN A 332 26.56 -5.61 -5.58
N LEU A 333 26.47 -4.72 -4.58
CA LEU A 333 25.20 -4.33 -3.97
C LEU A 333 24.47 -3.31 -4.85
N TYR A 334 23.17 -3.47 -5.02
CA TYR A 334 22.31 -2.59 -5.79
C TYR A 334 21.07 -2.18 -4.99
N SER A 335 20.59 -0.96 -5.20
CA SER A 335 19.19 -0.63 -4.96
C SER A 335 18.37 -0.96 -6.22
N VAL A 336 17.17 -1.49 -6.02
CA VAL A 336 16.27 -1.92 -7.10
C VAL A 336 15.00 -1.09 -7.05
N ASN A 337 14.59 -0.52 -8.17
CA ASN A 337 13.26 0.08 -8.26
C ASN A 337 12.23 -1.03 -8.50
N PRO A 338 11.30 -1.27 -7.56
CA PRO A 338 10.38 -2.41 -7.61
C PRO A 338 9.36 -2.33 -8.75
N SER A 339 9.10 -1.12 -9.30
CA SER A 339 8.15 -0.91 -10.40
C SER A 339 8.79 -1.11 -11.77
N SER A 340 10.03 -0.62 -11.96
CA SER A 340 10.69 -0.61 -13.28
C SER A 340 11.79 -1.65 -13.47
N GLY A 341 12.26 -2.31 -12.39
CA GLY A 341 13.42 -3.20 -12.43
C GLY A 341 14.77 -2.49 -12.63
N ALA A 342 14.79 -1.14 -12.65
CA ALA A 342 16.04 -0.38 -12.77
C ALA A 342 16.87 -0.50 -11.50
N VAL A 343 18.18 -0.79 -11.65
CA VAL A 343 19.10 -0.89 -10.51
C VAL A 343 20.12 0.26 -10.49
N SER A 344 20.59 0.57 -9.29
CA SER A 344 21.67 1.54 -9.06
C SER A 344 22.68 0.93 -8.09
N ALA A 345 23.96 0.93 -8.48
CA ALA A 345 25.03 0.35 -7.66
C ALA A 345 25.22 1.15 -6.34
N ILE A 346 25.42 0.41 -5.25
CA ILE A 346 25.76 0.93 -3.92
C ILE A 346 27.19 0.53 -3.60
N GLY A 347 28.07 1.51 -3.46
CA GLY A 347 29.49 1.26 -3.17
C GLY A 347 30.22 0.59 -4.34
N MET A 348 31.24 -0.18 -3.97
CA MET A 348 32.03 -1.02 -4.87
C MET A 348 31.70 -2.49 -4.59
N PRO A 349 32.08 -3.44 -5.49
CA PRO A 349 31.95 -4.87 -5.17
C PRO A 349 32.54 -5.21 -3.79
N LEU A 350 31.91 -6.12 -3.08
CA LEU A 350 32.30 -6.51 -1.72
C LEU A 350 33.75 -6.98 -1.65
N ASP A 351 34.43 -6.64 -0.57
CA ASP A 351 35.73 -7.19 -0.18
C ASP A 351 35.67 -7.66 1.29
N PRO A 352 35.74 -8.96 1.59
CA PRO A 352 35.86 -10.08 0.62
C PRO A 352 34.59 -10.27 -0.20
N MET A 353 34.74 -10.78 -1.43
CA MET A 353 33.64 -11.18 -2.30
C MET A 353 32.84 -12.34 -1.68
N ALA A 354 31.55 -12.41 -2.01
CA ALA A 354 30.76 -13.60 -1.76
C ALA A 354 31.30 -14.77 -2.60
N MET A 355 31.39 -15.95 -1.97
CA MET A 355 31.91 -17.16 -2.61
C MET A 355 30.76 -18.11 -2.91
N GLY A 356 30.71 -18.62 -4.16
CA GLY A 356 29.63 -19.48 -4.64
C GLY A 356 28.58 -18.71 -5.41
N ASP A 357 27.63 -19.44 -5.97
CA ASP A 357 26.61 -18.92 -6.87
C ASP A 357 25.26 -18.69 -6.15
N PHE A 358 25.01 -19.40 -5.04
CA PHE A 358 23.75 -19.34 -4.30
C PHE A 358 23.92 -18.60 -2.98
N ILE A 359 23.05 -17.64 -2.75
CA ILE A 359 23.19 -16.65 -1.66
C ILE A 359 21.86 -16.47 -0.93
N GLY A 360 21.86 -16.73 0.37
CA GLY A 360 20.84 -16.21 1.29
C GLY A 360 21.18 -14.75 1.62
N PHE A 361 20.23 -13.85 1.38
CA PHE A 361 20.40 -12.40 1.51
C PHE A 361 19.18 -11.81 2.19
N ASP A 362 19.36 -11.25 3.40
CA ASP A 362 18.24 -10.75 4.18
C ASP A 362 18.67 -9.65 5.17
N PHE A 363 17.75 -8.77 5.53
CA PHE A 363 18.00 -7.72 6.50
C PHE A 363 17.76 -8.19 7.93
N ASN A 364 18.75 -7.99 8.80
CA ASN A 364 18.53 -8.04 10.23
C ASN A 364 17.84 -6.75 10.68
N PRO A 365 16.54 -6.80 11.04
CA PRO A 365 15.74 -5.62 11.32
C PRO A 365 16.12 -4.90 12.62
N THR A 366 16.82 -5.61 13.55
CA THR A 366 17.20 -5.03 14.85
C THR A 366 18.39 -4.10 14.78
N VAL A 367 19.25 -4.24 13.75
CA VAL A 367 20.52 -3.50 13.63
C VAL A 367 20.71 -2.85 12.27
N ASP A 368 19.73 -2.98 11.37
CA ASP A 368 19.78 -2.45 10.00
C ASP A 368 21.08 -2.85 9.28
N ARG A 369 21.31 -4.16 9.19
CA ARG A 369 22.45 -4.76 8.48
C ARG A 369 21.96 -5.92 7.63
N ILE A 370 22.59 -6.06 6.47
CA ILE A 370 22.33 -7.21 5.60
C ILE A 370 23.13 -8.40 6.12
N ARG A 371 22.48 -9.54 6.23
CA ARG A 371 23.11 -10.84 6.37
C ARG A 371 23.26 -11.47 4.99
N LEU A 372 24.47 -11.87 4.64
CA LEU A 372 24.75 -12.61 3.44
C LEU A 372 25.37 -13.95 3.84
N ILE A 373 24.73 -15.03 3.44
CA ILE A 373 25.17 -16.40 3.68
C ILE A 373 25.31 -17.08 2.32
N THR A 374 26.39 -17.83 2.10
CA THR A 374 26.61 -18.52 0.83
C THR A 374 26.58 -20.04 1.01
N GLU A 375 26.37 -20.76 -0.08
CA GLU A 375 26.44 -22.21 -0.14
C GLU A 375 27.79 -22.78 0.34
N MET A 376 28.84 -21.96 0.29
CA MET A 376 30.18 -22.32 0.81
C MET A 376 30.29 -22.08 2.32
N GLY A 377 29.21 -21.76 3.00
CA GLY A 377 29.13 -21.50 4.44
C GLY A 377 29.70 -20.14 4.87
N GLN A 378 30.04 -19.26 3.94
CA GLN A 378 30.48 -17.88 4.26
C GLN A 378 29.33 -17.12 4.90
N ASN A 379 29.64 -16.32 5.93
CA ASN A 379 28.67 -15.58 6.74
C ASN A 379 29.13 -14.15 6.91
N LEU A 380 28.52 -13.23 6.16
CA LEU A 380 28.92 -11.81 6.11
C LEU A 380 27.83 -10.90 6.66
N ARG A 381 28.25 -9.79 7.26
CA ARG A 381 27.36 -8.65 7.54
C ARG A 381 27.76 -7.47 6.70
N LEU A 382 26.78 -6.82 6.03
CA LEU A 382 27.02 -5.71 5.11
C LEU A 382 26.39 -4.44 5.63
N HIS A 383 26.96 -3.30 5.24
CA HIS A 383 26.37 -1.98 5.43
C HIS A 383 25.51 -1.63 4.22
N PRO A 384 24.19 -1.40 4.40
CA PRO A 384 23.28 -1.22 3.27
C PRO A 384 23.56 0.06 2.46
N ASP A 385 23.98 1.15 3.11
CA ASP A 385 24.20 2.41 2.41
C ASP A 385 25.63 2.55 1.81
N LEU A 386 26.60 1.79 2.33
CA LEU A 386 27.99 1.87 1.88
C LEU A 386 28.36 0.73 0.91
N GLY A 387 27.60 -0.36 0.88
CA GLY A 387 27.92 -1.54 0.09
C GLY A 387 29.23 -2.19 0.53
N THR A 388 29.53 -2.21 1.85
CA THR A 388 30.80 -2.73 2.38
C THR A 388 30.56 -3.87 3.38
N VAL A 389 31.51 -4.79 3.46
CA VAL A 389 31.52 -5.83 4.51
C VAL A 389 31.93 -5.16 5.83
N VAL A 390 31.07 -5.24 6.84
CA VAL A 390 31.34 -4.72 8.19
C VAL A 390 31.85 -5.80 9.13
N ALA A 391 31.57 -7.09 8.83
CA ALA A 391 32.13 -8.23 9.54
C ALA A 391 32.13 -9.49 8.67
N VAL A 392 33.15 -10.30 8.85
CA VAL A 392 33.19 -11.70 8.44
C VAL A 392 32.94 -12.51 9.70
N ASP A 393 31.76 -13.09 9.81
CA ASP A 393 31.32 -13.83 10.98
C ASP A 393 31.75 -15.33 10.90
N GLY A 394 31.48 -16.12 11.94
CA GLY A 394 31.78 -17.55 11.94
C GLY A 394 31.05 -18.27 10.81
N SER A 395 31.76 -19.11 10.06
CA SER A 395 31.18 -19.95 9.01
C SER A 395 30.10 -20.86 9.58
N LEU A 396 29.11 -21.19 8.72
CA LEU A 396 28.05 -22.11 9.13
C LEU A 396 28.61 -23.44 9.64
N ASN A 397 28.12 -23.88 10.79
CA ASN A 397 28.58 -25.10 11.48
C ASN A 397 27.46 -25.65 12.40
N PRO A 398 27.45 -26.98 12.73
CA PRO A 398 28.37 -28.02 12.24
C PRO A 398 28.07 -28.43 10.80
N GLY A 399 28.99 -29.17 10.21
CA GLY A 399 28.87 -29.71 8.86
C GLY A 399 29.32 -28.75 7.77
N SER A 400 28.82 -28.95 6.58
CA SER A 400 29.04 -28.09 5.39
C SER A 400 27.71 -27.96 4.66
N PRO A 401 26.77 -27.18 5.21
CA PRO A 401 25.44 -26.99 4.59
C PRO A 401 25.57 -26.17 3.30
N MET A 402 24.77 -26.51 2.30
CA MET A 402 24.57 -25.68 1.12
C MET A 402 23.40 -24.71 1.40
N ALA A 403 23.68 -23.62 2.14
CA ALA A 403 22.69 -22.62 2.46
C ALA A 403 22.37 -21.79 1.21
N SER A 404 21.19 -21.98 0.66
CA SER A 404 20.71 -21.33 -0.57
C SER A 404 19.66 -20.25 -0.32
N GLY A 405 19.08 -20.18 0.88
CA GLY A 405 18.14 -19.14 1.30
C GLY A 405 18.35 -18.80 2.77
N ALA A 406 18.19 -17.53 3.14
CA ALA A 406 18.27 -17.06 4.51
C ALA A 406 17.23 -15.97 4.75
N ALA A 407 16.55 -15.99 5.90
CA ALA A 407 15.53 -15.02 6.26
C ALA A 407 15.45 -14.76 7.76
N TYR A 408 15.18 -13.51 8.14
CA TYR A 408 14.92 -13.10 9.52
C TYR A 408 13.42 -12.99 9.80
N THR A 409 13.01 -13.39 11.01
CA THR A 409 11.64 -13.13 11.49
C THR A 409 11.45 -11.69 11.93
N GLN A 410 10.17 -11.26 12.08
CA GLN A 410 9.80 -9.93 12.55
C GLN A 410 10.52 -8.82 11.76
N ASN A 411 10.53 -8.96 10.45
CA ASN A 411 11.26 -8.11 9.51
C ASN A 411 10.54 -6.77 9.30
N PHE A 412 10.40 -5.97 10.39
CA PHE A 412 9.80 -4.64 10.38
C PHE A 412 10.63 -3.63 11.17
N ALA A 413 10.49 -2.35 10.84
CA ALA A 413 11.19 -1.26 11.50
C ALA A 413 10.86 -1.19 13.00
N GLY A 414 11.89 -1.04 13.83
CA GLY A 414 11.74 -0.89 15.28
C GLY A 414 11.53 -2.20 16.05
N THR A 415 11.62 -3.35 15.41
CA THR A 415 11.64 -4.62 16.15
C THR A 415 12.85 -4.72 17.08
N THR A 416 12.65 -5.36 18.22
CA THR A 416 13.71 -5.56 19.24
C THR A 416 14.22 -7.01 19.31
N ALA A 417 13.61 -7.92 18.55
CA ALA A 417 13.96 -9.34 18.53
C ALA A 417 13.76 -9.91 17.12
N THR A 418 14.63 -10.83 16.72
CA THR A 418 14.53 -11.55 15.47
C THR A 418 15.27 -12.88 15.57
N ALA A 419 14.94 -13.83 14.72
CA ALA A 419 15.63 -15.11 14.56
C ALA A 419 15.98 -15.31 13.08
N LEU A 420 17.20 -15.82 12.81
CA LEU A 420 17.66 -16.10 11.46
C LEU A 420 17.40 -17.58 11.14
N TYR A 421 16.77 -17.85 10.00
CA TYR A 421 16.60 -19.18 9.44
C TYR A 421 17.35 -19.32 8.13
N VAL A 422 17.78 -20.53 7.82
CA VAL A 422 18.43 -20.88 6.53
C VAL A 422 17.86 -22.17 6.00
N VAL A 423 17.73 -22.23 4.68
CA VAL A 423 17.38 -23.43 3.92
C VAL A 423 18.67 -24.04 3.38
N ASP A 424 18.87 -25.34 3.64
CA ASP A 424 19.98 -26.16 3.14
C ASP A 424 19.45 -27.05 2.00
N ALA A 425 19.83 -26.74 0.77
CA ALA A 425 19.37 -27.47 -0.40
C ALA A 425 20.08 -28.81 -0.58
N GLN A 426 21.23 -29.05 0.04
CA GLN A 426 21.92 -30.33 -0.02
C GLN A 426 21.25 -31.43 0.82
N ASN A 427 20.66 -31.02 1.95
CA ASN A 427 20.06 -31.93 2.92
C ASN A 427 18.53 -31.77 3.00
N ASP A 428 17.95 -30.86 2.25
CA ASP A 428 16.51 -30.54 2.29
C ASP A 428 16.04 -30.21 3.70
N MET A 429 16.75 -29.33 4.38
CA MET A 429 16.55 -29.05 5.79
C MET A 429 16.35 -27.55 6.04
N LEU A 430 15.52 -27.23 7.04
CA LEU A 430 15.44 -25.90 7.65
C LEU A 430 16.26 -25.88 8.93
N TYR A 431 17.13 -24.89 9.09
CA TYR A 431 17.88 -24.60 10.30
C TYR A 431 17.59 -23.21 10.83
N GLN A 432 17.70 -23.04 12.15
CA GLN A 432 17.88 -21.73 12.77
C GLN A 432 19.38 -21.47 12.97
N VAL A 433 19.88 -20.29 12.67
CA VAL A 433 21.27 -19.90 12.96
C VAL A 433 21.31 -19.19 14.31
N SER A 434 21.85 -19.85 15.33
CA SER A 434 21.84 -19.32 16.71
C SER A 434 23.06 -19.75 17.52
N PRO A 435 24.01 -18.83 17.90
CA PRO A 435 24.00 -17.40 17.58
C PRO A 435 24.34 -17.12 16.10
N PRO A 436 23.72 -16.12 15.45
CA PRO A 436 23.93 -15.84 14.03
C PRO A 436 25.38 -15.48 13.67
N ASN A 437 26.09 -14.78 14.55
CA ASN A 437 27.47 -14.36 14.32
C ASN A 437 28.49 -15.48 14.50
N ASP A 438 28.12 -16.56 15.18
CA ASP A 438 28.99 -17.75 15.33
C ASP A 438 28.68 -18.78 14.23
N GLY A 439 27.65 -18.56 13.42
CA GLY A 439 27.22 -19.45 12.33
C GLY A 439 26.69 -20.81 12.81
N VAL A 440 26.24 -20.89 14.07
CA VAL A 440 25.83 -22.19 14.66
C VAL A 440 24.44 -22.59 14.16
N LEU A 441 24.36 -23.75 13.52
CA LEU A 441 23.10 -24.32 13.02
C LEU A 441 22.40 -25.14 14.11
N VAL A 442 21.14 -24.82 14.30
CA VAL A 442 20.19 -25.58 15.12
C VAL A 442 19.14 -26.18 14.20
N GLU A 443 19.09 -27.47 14.09
CA GLU A 443 18.14 -28.19 13.25
C GLU A 443 16.69 -27.89 13.68
N ILE A 444 15.87 -27.53 12.70
CA ILE A 444 14.39 -27.39 12.88
C ILE A 444 13.73 -28.66 12.35
N GLY A 445 14.01 -29.03 11.10
CA GLY A 445 13.49 -30.26 10.50
C GLY A 445 13.60 -30.29 8.98
N ALA A 446 13.20 -31.43 8.41
CA ALA A 446 13.23 -31.64 6.97
C ALA A 446 12.12 -30.85 6.27
N LEU A 447 12.43 -30.32 5.08
CA LEU A 447 11.43 -29.70 4.19
C LEU A 447 10.39 -30.71 3.70
N GLY A 448 10.78 -32.01 3.62
CA GLY A 448 9.91 -33.07 3.14
C GLY A 448 9.74 -33.10 1.62
N ILE A 449 10.53 -32.32 0.92
CA ILE A 449 10.65 -32.23 -0.55
C ILE A 449 12.12 -32.15 -0.91
N ASP A 450 12.50 -32.60 -2.11
CA ASP A 450 13.87 -32.55 -2.67
C ASP A 450 13.95 -31.29 -3.55
N ILE A 451 14.68 -30.28 -3.09
CA ILE A 451 14.79 -28.97 -3.76
C ILE A 451 16.12 -28.83 -4.48
N THR A 452 16.15 -28.01 -5.53
CA THR A 452 17.41 -27.60 -6.18
C THR A 452 18.03 -26.39 -5.50
N ASP A 453 19.28 -26.09 -5.86
CA ASP A 453 20.04 -24.96 -5.32
C ASP A 453 19.47 -23.61 -5.76
N ASP A 454 18.88 -23.56 -6.98
CA ASP A 454 18.15 -22.40 -7.49
C ASP A 454 16.85 -22.25 -6.72
N ASN A 455 16.82 -21.33 -5.77
CA ASN A 455 15.65 -21.07 -4.93
C ASN A 455 15.71 -19.69 -4.27
N GLY A 456 14.63 -19.31 -3.60
CA GLY A 456 14.56 -18.16 -2.73
C GLY A 456 13.71 -18.50 -1.52
N PHE A 457 14.03 -17.89 -0.38
CA PHE A 457 13.32 -18.11 0.88
C PHE A 457 13.23 -16.80 1.65
N ASP A 458 12.03 -16.45 2.11
CA ASP A 458 11.82 -15.27 2.92
C ASP A 458 10.66 -15.42 3.91
N ILE A 459 10.62 -14.55 4.93
CA ILE A 459 9.64 -14.53 6.02
C ILE A 459 8.94 -13.17 6.08
N GLY A 460 7.62 -13.19 6.02
CA GLY A 460 6.78 -11.99 6.04
C GLY A 460 7.04 -11.10 7.26
N GLY A 461 7.15 -9.79 7.01
CA GLY A 461 7.59 -8.83 8.02
C GLY A 461 6.66 -8.71 9.22
N THR A 462 5.34 -8.78 9.02
CA THR A 462 4.33 -8.62 10.07
C THR A 462 3.62 -9.91 10.46
N SER A 463 3.64 -10.92 9.59
CA SER A 463 2.94 -12.19 9.80
C SER A 463 3.82 -13.31 10.33
N ASP A 464 5.16 -13.22 10.16
CA ASP A 464 6.11 -14.32 10.34
C ASP A 464 5.77 -15.57 9.50
N MET A 465 4.94 -15.42 8.44
CA MET A 465 4.68 -16.51 7.49
C MET A 465 5.86 -16.66 6.55
N ALA A 466 6.41 -17.85 6.48
CA ALA A 466 7.58 -18.15 5.64
C ALA A 466 7.15 -18.78 4.32
N TYR A 467 7.77 -18.30 3.24
CA TYR A 467 7.58 -18.83 1.89
C TYR A 467 8.92 -19.11 1.23
N GLY A 468 8.93 -20.15 0.39
CA GLY A 468 10.03 -20.45 -0.51
C GLY A 468 9.53 -20.55 -1.94
N VAL A 469 10.34 -20.10 -2.87
CA VAL A 469 10.20 -20.40 -4.29
C VAL A 469 11.20 -21.51 -4.60
N PHE A 470 10.70 -22.74 -4.71
CA PHE A 470 11.52 -23.95 -4.83
C PHE A 470 11.27 -24.66 -6.15
N THR A 471 12.32 -25.27 -6.71
CA THR A 471 12.20 -26.18 -7.84
C THR A 471 12.33 -27.61 -7.35
N VAL A 472 11.26 -28.40 -7.50
CA VAL A 472 11.14 -29.80 -7.07
C VAL A 472 10.92 -30.67 -8.30
N GLU A 473 11.78 -31.68 -8.53
CA GLU A 473 11.70 -32.56 -9.71
C GLU A 473 11.66 -31.79 -11.05
N GLY A 474 12.31 -30.62 -11.09
CA GLY A 474 12.33 -29.73 -12.26
C GLY A 474 11.07 -28.86 -12.45
N ALA A 475 10.14 -28.87 -11.50
CA ALA A 475 8.93 -28.04 -11.49
C ALA A 475 9.05 -26.93 -10.44
N PRO A 476 9.18 -25.63 -10.84
CA PRO A 476 9.22 -24.52 -9.90
C PRO A 476 7.84 -24.25 -9.30
N GLY A 477 7.82 -23.82 -8.05
CA GLY A 477 6.59 -23.50 -7.34
C GLY A 477 6.79 -22.63 -6.12
N VAL A 478 5.70 -22.08 -5.59
CA VAL A 478 5.64 -21.42 -4.29
C VAL A 478 5.27 -22.43 -3.22
N TYR A 479 5.97 -22.39 -2.11
CA TYR A 479 5.77 -23.27 -0.96
C TYR A 479 5.67 -22.43 0.31
N SER A 480 4.72 -22.74 1.18
CA SER A 480 4.75 -22.26 2.56
C SER A 480 5.68 -23.15 3.38
N VAL A 481 6.46 -22.58 4.28
CA VAL A 481 7.42 -23.30 5.14
C VAL A 481 7.04 -23.13 6.60
N ASN A 482 6.89 -24.21 7.32
CA ASN A 482 6.58 -24.18 8.74
C ASN A 482 7.85 -24.00 9.57
N LEU A 483 8.04 -22.84 10.18
CA LEU A 483 9.24 -22.49 10.96
C LEU A 483 9.44 -23.33 12.23
N MET A 484 8.42 -24.08 12.68
CA MET A 484 8.53 -24.96 13.86
C MET A 484 8.89 -26.42 13.51
N SER A 485 8.60 -26.85 12.28
CA SER A 485 8.84 -28.26 11.87
C SER A 485 9.73 -28.41 10.65
N GLY A 486 10.03 -27.33 9.95
CA GLY A 486 10.74 -27.32 8.68
C GLY A 486 9.88 -27.67 7.46
N ALA A 487 8.71 -28.30 7.66
CA ALA A 487 7.91 -28.85 6.56
C ALA A 487 7.48 -27.79 5.55
N ALA A 488 7.75 -28.05 4.27
CA ALA A 488 7.30 -27.25 3.14
C ALA A 488 6.01 -27.82 2.54
N THR A 489 5.07 -26.97 2.22
CA THR A 489 3.80 -27.34 1.59
C THR A 489 3.60 -26.51 0.33
N LYS A 490 3.41 -27.17 -0.81
CA LYS A 490 3.19 -26.49 -2.08
C LYS A 490 1.91 -25.66 -2.06
N VAL A 491 2.04 -24.39 -2.42
CA VAL A 491 0.91 -23.47 -2.62
C VAL A 491 0.46 -23.54 -4.07
N THR A 492 1.40 -23.37 -5.03
CA THR A 492 1.10 -23.38 -6.45
C THR A 492 2.34 -23.59 -7.31
N ASP A 493 2.13 -23.78 -8.64
CA ASP A 493 3.19 -23.82 -9.63
C ASP A 493 3.62 -22.42 -10.06
N LEU A 494 4.89 -22.26 -10.43
CA LEU A 494 5.43 -21.08 -11.12
C LEU A 494 5.75 -21.43 -12.58
N ASN A 495 5.69 -20.44 -13.45
CA ASN A 495 5.99 -20.57 -14.88
C ASN A 495 7.41 -20.10 -15.24
N PHE A 496 8.25 -19.85 -14.26
CA PHE A 496 9.66 -19.46 -14.39
C PHE A 496 10.49 -20.17 -13.29
N THR A 497 11.79 -20.30 -13.50
CA THR A 497 12.71 -20.86 -12.49
C THR A 497 13.26 -19.70 -11.65
N PRO A 498 12.92 -19.61 -10.37
CA PRO A 498 13.38 -18.53 -9.50
C PRO A 498 14.84 -18.76 -9.06
N THR A 499 15.57 -17.65 -8.82
CA THR A 499 16.94 -17.64 -8.26
C THR A 499 17.02 -16.91 -6.93
N SER A 500 16.03 -16.12 -6.57
CA SER A 500 15.93 -15.42 -5.29
C SER A 500 14.48 -14.99 -5.01
N MET A 501 14.20 -14.60 -3.76
CA MET A 501 12.88 -14.15 -3.34
C MET A 501 12.97 -13.10 -2.23
N ALA A 502 12.04 -12.16 -2.22
CA ALA A 502 11.75 -11.24 -1.12
C ALA A 502 10.24 -11.07 -0.94
N LEU A 503 9.77 -11.01 0.29
CA LEU A 503 8.38 -10.68 0.63
C LEU A 503 8.25 -9.19 0.94
N GLY A 504 7.11 -8.61 0.59
CA GLY A 504 6.78 -7.25 1.02
C GLY A 504 6.66 -7.14 2.54
N LEU A 505 7.17 -6.06 3.11
CA LEU A 505 7.27 -5.85 4.57
C LEU A 505 5.91 -5.74 5.29
N GLY A 506 4.82 -5.46 4.55
CA GLY A 506 3.46 -5.45 5.08
C GLY A 506 2.77 -6.83 5.10
N PHE A 507 3.48 -7.85 4.64
CA PHE A 507 3.00 -9.24 4.57
C PHE A 507 3.14 -10.00 5.87
#